data_c429be8e30fabad38dc5b7c622d0ab77
#
_entry.id   c429be8e30fabad38dc5b7c622d0ab77
#
_cell.length_a   1.000
_cell.length_b   1.000
_cell.length_c   1.000
_cell.angle_alpha   90.00
_cell.angle_beta   90.00
_cell.angle_gamma   90.00
#
_symmetry.space_group_name_H-M   'P 1'
#
loop_
_entity.id
_entity.type
_entity.pdbx_description
1 polymer ?
#
loop_
_entity_poly.entity_id
_entity_poly.type
_entity_poly.pdbx_seq_one_letter_code
_entity_poly.pdbx_strand_id
1 'polypeptide(L)'
;QSFINIIYYYIKILANMIIKKIEEFEENGYTILEDVIPQNEVQLLNLELQESADKFGKNNNGVTYLATTINFCQSFDKYLIHPDIKHLMLHYLGEDYRISSTSTQINEQNNKKGDWHADWPFCVFNGGNINKPFPKKVLHITCIFMFVDFDKEVGSTLVKPKSHLLETNPTFEGDPYYGDYEDQINIKGKAGSVF
;
A
#
# COMPACT_ATOMS: atom_id res chain seq x y z
N GLN A 1 -15.81 35.77 -14.59
CA GLN A 1 -16.70 34.62 -14.96
C GLN A 1 -15.91 33.44 -15.55
N SER A 2 -14.87 33.71 -16.36
CA SER A 2 -14.02 32.69 -16.99
C SER A 2 -13.17 31.91 -15.95
N PHE A 3 -12.56 32.59 -14.96
CA PHE A 3 -11.69 31.98 -13.96
C PHE A 3 -12.44 31.05 -13.00
N ILE A 4 -13.63 31.43 -12.56
CA ILE A 4 -14.50 30.60 -11.69
C ILE A 4 -14.93 29.33 -12.44
N ASN A 5 -15.23 29.40 -13.72
CA ASN A 5 -15.59 28.23 -14.52
C ASN A 5 -14.41 27.25 -14.67
N ILE A 6 -13.18 27.74 -14.79
CA ILE A 6 -11.98 26.93 -14.85
C ILE A 6 -11.77 26.18 -13.51
N ILE A 7 -11.87 26.89 -12.39
CA ILE A 7 -11.74 26.28 -11.05
C ILE A 7 -12.82 25.21 -10.85
N TYR A 8 -14.07 25.51 -11.18
CA TYR A 8 -15.17 24.55 -11.07
C TYR A 8 -14.94 23.28 -11.92
N TYR A 9 -14.43 23.46 -13.14
CA TYR A 9 -14.10 22.35 -14.02
C TYR A 9 -12.99 21.46 -13.45
N TYR A 10 -11.91 22.07 -12.92
CA TYR A 10 -10.83 21.32 -12.26
C TYR A 10 -11.30 20.56 -11.02
N ILE A 11 -12.09 21.19 -10.15
CA ILE A 11 -12.66 20.52 -8.97
C ILE A 11 -13.50 19.31 -9.38
N LYS A 12 -14.29 19.43 -10.45
CA LYS A 12 -15.12 18.35 -10.97
C LYS A 12 -14.27 17.19 -11.51
N ILE A 13 -13.17 17.49 -12.20
CA ILE A 13 -12.24 16.45 -12.68
C ILE A 13 -11.62 15.70 -11.50
N LEU A 14 -11.07 16.42 -10.53
CA LEU A 14 -10.45 15.82 -9.34
C LEU A 14 -11.46 14.97 -8.55
N ALA A 15 -12.69 15.46 -8.37
CA ALA A 15 -13.74 14.69 -7.71
C ALA A 15 -14.07 13.40 -8.48
N ASN A 16 -14.16 13.45 -9.80
CA ASN A 16 -14.41 12.26 -10.61
C ASN A 16 -13.25 11.26 -10.55
N MET A 17 -11.99 11.74 -10.50
CA MET A 17 -10.83 10.86 -10.37
C MET A 17 -10.85 10.11 -9.04
N ILE A 18 -11.10 10.79 -7.93
CA ILE A 18 -11.15 10.10 -6.62
C ILE A 18 -12.33 9.14 -6.50
N ILE A 19 -13.49 9.47 -7.07
CA ILE A 19 -14.65 8.57 -7.12
C ILE A 19 -14.28 7.29 -7.87
N LYS A 20 -13.60 7.38 -9.02
CA LYS A 20 -13.14 6.22 -9.76
C LYS A 20 -12.17 5.35 -8.94
N LYS A 21 -11.27 5.97 -8.16
CA LYS A 21 -10.35 5.24 -7.28
C LYS A 21 -11.08 4.52 -6.14
N ILE A 22 -12.15 5.09 -5.62
CA ILE A 22 -13.04 4.45 -4.65
C ILE A 22 -13.73 3.22 -5.28
N GLU A 23 -14.31 3.38 -6.48
CA GLU A 23 -14.95 2.28 -7.21
C GLU A 23 -13.97 1.12 -7.49
N GLU A 24 -12.74 1.43 -7.95
CA GLU A 24 -11.68 0.45 -8.16
C GLU A 24 -11.31 -0.29 -6.86
N PHE A 25 -11.20 0.44 -5.75
CA PHE A 25 -10.89 -0.12 -4.44
C PHE A 25 -12.01 -1.04 -3.93
N GLU A 26 -13.26 -0.64 -4.07
CA GLU A 26 -14.42 -1.45 -3.67
C GLU A 26 -14.57 -2.72 -4.52
N GLU A 27 -14.31 -2.60 -5.82
CA GLU A 27 -14.41 -3.75 -6.72
C GLU A 27 -13.28 -4.77 -6.52
N ASN A 28 -12.04 -4.28 -6.45
CA ASN A 28 -10.86 -5.14 -6.51
C ASN A 28 -10.21 -5.41 -5.14
N GLY A 29 -10.50 -4.59 -4.11
CA GLY A 29 -9.84 -4.61 -2.82
C GLY A 29 -8.55 -3.80 -2.80
N TYR A 30 -8.23 -3.12 -3.90
CA TYR A 30 -7.08 -2.23 -4.03
C TYR A 30 -7.31 -1.20 -5.13
N THR A 31 -6.51 -0.14 -5.11
CA THR A 31 -6.38 0.84 -6.20
C THR A 31 -4.94 1.35 -6.28
N ILE A 32 -4.59 2.02 -7.35
CA ILE A 32 -3.27 2.65 -7.53
C ILE A 32 -3.47 4.15 -7.72
N LEU A 33 -2.84 4.94 -6.86
CA LEU A 33 -2.74 6.38 -6.99
C LEU A 33 -1.43 6.69 -7.71
N GLU A 34 -1.52 7.27 -8.89
CA GLU A 34 -0.36 7.62 -9.70
C GLU A 34 0.18 9.00 -9.30
N ASP A 35 1.49 9.22 -9.53
CA ASP A 35 2.15 10.51 -9.33
C ASP A 35 2.00 11.16 -7.94
N VAL A 36 1.86 10.34 -6.89
CA VAL A 36 1.81 10.82 -5.50
C VAL A 36 3.13 11.44 -5.09
N ILE A 37 4.25 10.84 -5.49
CA ILE A 37 5.59 11.39 -5.34
C ILE A 37 6.06 11.91 -6.70
N PRO A 38 6.38 13.23 -6.83
CA PRO A 38 6.91 13.76 -8.07
C PRO A 38 8.19 13.05 -8.51
N GLN A 39 8.34 12.79 -9.80
CA GLN A 39 9.46 12.03 -10.37
C GLN A 39 10.83 12.59 -10.01
N ASN A 40 10.97 13.91 -9.87
CA ASN A 40 12.20 14.56 -9.45
C ASN A 40 12.55 14.32 -7.96
N GLU A 41 11.63 13.84 -7.14
CA GLU A 41 11.86 13.53 -5.73
C GLU A 41 12.03 12.03 -5.47
N VAL A 42 11.48 11.16 -6.32
CA VAL A 42 11.53 9.69 -6.17
C VAL A 42 12.96 9.20 -5.95
N GLN A 43 13.89 9.62 -6.79
CA GLN A 43 15.28 9.14 -6.73
C GLN A 43 15.98 9.56 -5.43
N LEU A 44 15.78 10.79 -4.99
CA LEU A 44 16.38 11.30 -3.74
C LEU A 44 15.83 10.57 -2.52
N LEU A 45 14.51 10.38 -2.47
CA LEU A 45 13.86 9.62 -1.39
C LEU A 45 14.28 8.15 -1.38
N ASN A 46 14.42 7.54 -2.55
CA ASN A 46 14.87 6.15 -2.65
C ASN A 46 16.30 6.01 -2.10
N LEU A 47 17.21 6.94 -2.41
CA LEU A 47 18.57 6.94 -1.85
C LEU A 47 18.55 7.10 -0.32
N GLU A 48 17.79 8.04 0.21
CA GLU A 48 17.67 8.26 1.67
C GLU A 48 17.10 7.02 2.37
N LEU A 49 16.12 6.36 1.78
CA LEU A 49 15.55 5.12 2.29
C LEU A 49 16.55 3.96 2.26
N GLN A 50 17.31 3.82 1.18
CA GLN A 50 18.36 2.80 1.08
C GLN A 50 19.47 3.02 2.10
N GLU A 51 20.02 4.24 2.21
CA GLU A 51 21.02 4.57 3.22
C GLU A 51 20.52 4.30 4.65
N SER A 52 19.26 4.62 4.92
CA SER A 52 18.65 4.36 6.22
C SER A 52 18.46 2.86 6.47
N ALA A 53 18.06 2.11 5.46
CA ALA A 53 17.89 0.67 5.55
C ALA A 53 19.23 -0.06 5.71
N ASP A 54 20.28 0.36 5.01
CA ASP A 54 21.65 -0.19 5.14
C ASP A 54 22.18 0.00 6.56
N LYS A 55 21.89 1.15 7.16
CA LYS A 55 22.40 1.50 8.49
C LYS A 55 21.60 0.91 9.64
N PHE A 56 20.28 0.81 9.52
CA PHE A 56 19.37 0.49 10.62
C PHE A 56 18.45 -0.69 10.33
N GLY A 57 18.37 -1.13 9.09
CA GLY A 57 17.54 -2.25 8.67
C GLY A 57 18.11 -3.59 9.11
N LYS A 58 17.28 -4.61 8.99
CA LYS A 58 17.65 -6.01 9.23
C LYS A 58 17.37 -6.81 7.99
N ASN A 59 18.39 -7.52 7.48
CA ASN A 59 18.20 -8.44 6.38
C ASN A 59 17.72 -9.79 6.91
N ASN A 60 16.69 -10.32 6.27
CA ASN A 60 16.18 -11.66 6.51
C ASN A 60 15.83 -12.32 5.18
N ASN A 61 16.61 -13.34 4.80
CA ASN A 61 16.36 -14.15 3.60
C ASN A 61 16.17 -13.36 2.29
N GLY A 62 16.97 -12.31 2.09
CA GLY A 62 16.94 -11.50 0.86
C GLY A 62 15.91 -10.36 0.89
N VAL A 63 15.40 -10.02 2.06
CA VAL A 63 14.61 -8.81 2.28
C VAL A 63 15.27 -7.98 3.38
N THR A 64 15.68 -6.76 3.08
CA THR A 64 16.09 -5.80 4.09
C THR A 64 14.86 -5.03 4.56
N TYR A 65 14.56 -5.14 5.84
CA TYR A 65 13.42 -4.54 6.50
C TYR A 65 13.86 -3.42 7.46
N LEU A 66 13.38 -2.22 7.24
CA LEU A 66 13.55 -1.08 8.14
C LEU A 66 12.20 -0.75 8.79
N ALA A 67 12.06 -1.04 10.08
CA ALA A 67 10.89 -0.66 10.86
C ALA A 67 10.88 0.85 11.15
N THR A 68 9.69 1.42 11.32
CA THR A 68 9.53 2.84 11.71
C THR A 68 10.28 3.82 10.80
N THR A 69 10.11 3.63 9.48
CA THR A 69 10.79 4.40 8.42
C THR A 69 10.79 5.90 8.67
N ILE A 70 9.67 6.47 9.13
CA ILE A 70 9.50 7.89 9.42
C ILE A 70 10.51 8.44 10.45
N ASN A 71 11.07 7.60 11.31
CA ASN A 71 12.09 8.01 12.27
C ASN A 71 13.47 8.24 11.62
N PHE A 72 13.68 7.71 10.41
CA PHE A 72 14.97 7.72 9.72
C PHE A 72 14.93 8.50 8.41
N CYS A 73 13.77 8.59 7.76
CA CYS A 73 13.55 9.30 6.51
C CYS A 73 12.35 10.25 6.67
N GLN A 74 12.59 11.45 7.23
CA GLN A 74 11.54 12.42 7.51
C GLN A 74 11.09 13.20 6.27
N SER A 75 11.89 13.26 5.23
CA SER A 75 11.52 13.87 3.95
C SER A 75 10.37 13.16 3.25
N PHE A 76 10.07 11.93 3.67
CA PHE A 76 8.96 11.12 3.19
C PHE A 76 7.61 11.47 3.87
N ASP A 77 7.61 12.09 5.04
CA ASP A 77 6.42 12.27 5.90
C ASP A 77 5.28 13.04 5.21
N LYS A 78 5.59 14.03 4.38
CA LYS A 78 4.62 14.83 3.62
C LYS A 78 3.74 14.01 2.68
N TYR A 79 4.23 12.86 2.21
CA TYR A 79 3.48 11.96 1.33
C TYR A 79 2.47 11.09 2.07
N LEU A 80 2.67 10.86 3.37
CA LEU A 80 1.71 10.13 4.21
C LEU A 80 0.36 10.86 4.33
N ILE A 81 0.36 12.18 4.12
CA ILE A 81 -0.84 13.03 4.14
C ILE A 81 -1.19 13.59 2.77
N HIS A 82 -0.71 12.96 1.68
CA HIS A 82 -1.08 13.36 0.32
C HIS A 82 -2.60 13.45 0.18
N PRO A 83 -3.16 14.48 -0.49
CA PRO A 83 -4.61 14.71 -0.56
C PRO A 83 -5.42 13.49 -0.99
N ASP A 84 -4.97 12.76 -2.01
CA ASP A 84 -5.69 11.59 -2.52
C ASP A 84 -5.68 10.43 -1.52
N ILE A 85 -4.54 10.18 -0.86
CA ILE A 85 -4.45 9.20 0.23
C ILE A 85 -5.39 9.61 1.36
N LYS A 86 -5.31 10.86 1.80
CA LYS A 86 -6.17 11.38 2.86
C LYS A 86 -7.65 11.23 2.54
N HIS A 87 -8.06 11.48 1.30
CA HIS A 87 -9.45 11.29 0.87
C HIS A 87 -9.92 9.85 1.06
N LEU A 88 -9.12 8.86 0.62
CA LEU A 88 -9.44 7.44 0.81
C LEU A 88 -9.49 7.07 2.29
N MET A 89 -8.52 7.52 3.09
CA MET A 89 -8.50 7.24 4.53
C MET A 89 -9.74 7.80 5.24
N LEU A 90 -10.10 9.05 4.96
CA LEU A 90 -11.30 9.67 5.53
C LEU A 90 -12.58 8.96 5.10
N HIS A 91 -12.66 8.53 3.83
CA HIS A 91 -13.83 7.84 3.30
C HIS A 91 -14.07 6.49 4.00
N TYR A 92 -13.02 5.68 4.18
CA TYR A 92 -13.15 4.32 4.70
C TYR A 92 -12.99 4.20 6.21
N LEU A 93 -12.06 4.96 6.79
CA LEU A 93 -11.68 4.83 8.20
C LEU A 93 -12.25 5.94 9.09
N GLY A 94 -12.70 7.07 8.49
CA GLY A 94 -13.24 8.23 9.22
C GLY A 94 -12.15 9.17 9.75
N GLU A 95 -12.57 10.21 10.48
CA GLU A 95 -11.66 11.29 10.91
C GLU A 95 -10.65 10.88 11.97
N ASP A 96 -10.94 9.82 12.71
CA ASP A 96 -10.10 9.32 13.80
C ASP A 96 -9.05 8.29 13.38
N TYR A 97 -8.83 8.09 12.06
CA TYR A 97 -7.81 7.14 11.60
C TYR A 97 -6.41 7.50 12.10
N ARG A 98 -5.56 6.48 12.24
CA ARG A 98 -4.18 6.61 12.72
C ARG A 98 -3.24 5.82 11.83
N ILE A 99 -2.03 6.34 11.65
CA ILE A 99 -0.94 5.57 11.08
C ILE A 99 -0.47 4.59 12.15
N SER A 100 -0.60 3.31 11.90
CA SER A 100 -0.20 2.25 12.84
C SER A 100 1.29 1.95 12.77
N SER A 101 1.86 1.95 11.57
CA SER A 101 3.29 1.69 11.36
C SER A 101 3.74 2.26 10.02
N THR A 102 5.04 2.45 9.88
CA THR A 102 5.72 2.70 8.61
C THR A 102 6.91 1.76 8.51
N SER A 103 7.13 1.15 7.34
CA SER A 103 8.27 0.29 7.11
C SER A 103 8.78 0.43 5.69
N THR A 104 10.09 0.21 5.50
CA THR A 104 10.69 0.06 4.18
C THR A 104 11.11 -1.38 4.00
N GLN A 105 10.81 -1.94 2.82
CA GLN A 105 11.25 -3.27 2.42
C GLN A 105 12.03 -3.16 1.12
N ILE A 106 13.25 -3.70 1.13
CA ILE A 106 14.14 -3.75 -0.03
C ILE A 106 14.34 -5.22 -0.39
N ASN A 107 13.81 -5.62 -1.54
CA ASN A 107 13.97 -6.97 -2.07
C ASN A 107 15.32 -7.11 -2.76
N GLU A 108 16.04 -8.18 -2.45
CA GLU A 108 17.27 -8.59 -3.12
C GLU A 108 17.00 -9.69 -4.17
N GLN A 109 17.96 -9.94 -5.06
CA GLN A 109 17.80 -10.94 -6.13
C GLN A 109 17.53 -12.35 -5.64
N ASN A 110 17.97 -12.70 -4.43
CA ASN A 110 17.76 -13.99 -3.80
C ASN A 110 16.49 -14.09 -2.95
N ASN A 111 15.68 -13.03 -2.93
CA ASN A 111 14.42 -13.04 -2.20
C ASN A 111 13.47 -14.10 -2.77
N LYS A 112 12.75 -14.75 -1.87
CA LYS A 112 11.73 -15.74 -2.21
C LYS A 112 10.34 -15.13 -1.99
N LYS A 113 9.37 -15.67 -2.72
CA LYS A 113 7.96 -15.35 -2.50
C LYS A 113 7.60 -15.54 -1.02
N GLY A 114 6.99 -14.51 -0.44
CA GLY A 114 6.42 -14.57 0.89
C GLY A 114 5.13 -15.38 0.95
N ASP A 115 4.62 -15.59 2.14
CA ASP A 115 3.33 -16.21 2.37
C ASP A 115 2.17 -15.27 2.01
N TRP A 116 1.06 -15.86 1.62
CA TRP A 116 -0.18 -15.14 1.46
C TRP A 116 -0.76 -14.81 2.83
N HIS A 117 -1.08 -13.56 3.05
CA HIS A 117 -1.68 -13.09 4.30
C HIS A 117 -2.64 -11.91 4.06
N ALA A 118 -3.49 -11.67 5.01
CA ALA A 118 -4.13 -10.38 5.20
C ALA A 118 -3.40 -9.67 6.35
N ASP A 119 -3.31 -8.35 6.27
CA ASP A 119 -2.67 -7.55 7.31
C ASP A 119 -3.51 -7.52 8.61
N TRP A 120 -2.93 -6.92 9.66
CA TRP A 120 -3.66 -6.64 10.89
C TRP A 120 -4.99 -5.90 10.57
N PRO A 121 -6.11 -6.19 11.24
CA PRO A 121 -6.25 -7.10 12.39
C PRO A 121 -6.58 -8.56 12.04
N PHE A 122 -6.49 -8.96 10.79
CA PHE A 122 -6.85 -10.30 10.31
C PHE A 122 -5.69 -11.30 10.35
N CYS A 123 -4.44 -10.82 10.50
CA CYS A 123 -3.27 -11.66 10.59
C CYS A 123 -2.99 -12.09 12.04
N VAL A 124 -3.23 -13.35 12.34
CA VAL A 124 -3.01 -13.90 13.70
C VAL A 124 -1.54 -13.88 14.13
N PHE A 125 -0.60 -14.01 13.18
CA PHE A 125 0.84 -13.95 13.47
C PHE A 125 1.29 -12.57 13.95
N ASN A 126 0.55 -11.52 13.58
CA ASN A 126 0.80 -10.14 14.00
C ASN A 126 -0.12 -9.70 15.15
N GLY A 127 -0.68 -10.66 15.90
CA GLY A 127 -1.57 -10.37 17.04
C GLY A 127 -2.98 -9.94 16.64
N GLY A 128 -3.38 -10.18 15.39
CA GLY A 128 -4.76 -9.98 14.94
C GLY A 128 -5.71 -10.98 15.57
N ASN A 129 -6.93 -10.55 15.89
CA ASN A 129 -7.93 -11.38 16.55
C ASN A 129 -9.36 -11.02 16.11
N ILE A 130 -9.61 -11.07 14.82
CA ILE A 130 -10.96 -10.86 14.29
C ILE A 130 -11.56 -12.21 13.93
N ASN A 131 -12.65 -12.55 14.61
CA ASN A 131 -13.40 -13.79 14.35
C ASN A 131 -14.41 -13.61 13.21
N LYS A 132 -14.77 -14.73 12.58
CA LYS A 132 -15.89 -14.79 11.61
C LYS A 132 -17.25 -14.62 12.32
N PRO A 133 -18.25 -14.00 11.66
CA PRO A 133 -18.17 -13.39 10.33
C PRO A 133 -17.32 -12.11 10.36
N PHE A 134 -16.51 -11.89 9.33
CA PHE A 134 -15.70 -10.70 9.25
C PHE A 134 -16.56 -9.43 9.13
N PRO A 135 -16.15 -8.31 9.77
CA PRO A 135 -16.88 -7.06 9.64
C PRO A 135 -16.81 -6.55 8.21
N LYS A 136 -17.91 -6.05 7.69
CA LYS A 136 -17.98 -5.44 6.36
C LYS A 136 -17.30 -4.05 6.29
N LYS A 137 -17.03 -3.47 7.45
CA LYS A 137 -16.33 -2.18 7.54
C LYS A 137 -14.84 -2.39 7.32
N VAL A 138 -14.23 -1.51 6.52
CA VAL A 138 -12.76 -1.44 6.40
C VAL A 138 -12.17 -1.05 7.74
N LEU A 139 -11.24 -1.85 8.25
CA LEU A 139 -10.58 -1.64 9.54
C LEU A 139 -9.12 -1.20 9.41
N HIS A 140 -8.50 -1.52 8.28
CA HIS A 140 -7.10 -1.23 8.00
C HIS A 140 -6.92 -1.06 6.49
N ILE A 141 -6.02 -0.16 6.13
CA ILE A 141 -5.57 0.05 4.74
C ILE A 141 -4.05 0.13 4.78
N THR A 142 -3.40 -0.65 3.94
CA THR A 142 -1.96 -0.59 3.73
C THR A 142 -1.66 0.23 2.47
N CYS A 143 -0.77 1.20 2.56
CA CYS A 143 -0.29 2.00 1.44
C CYS A 143 1.15 1.60 1.13
N ILE A 144 1.40 1.06 -0.05
CA ILE A 144 2.72 0.69 -0.53
C ILE A 144 3.21 1.74 -1.52
N PHE A 145 4.14 2.57 -1.10
CA PHE A 145 4.79 3.59 -1.94
C PHE A 145 5.85 2.94 -2.81
N MET A 146 5.77 3.15 -4.12
CA MET A 146 6.69 2.56 -5.09
C MET A 146 7.85 3.50 -5.35
N PHE A 147 9.05 3.12 -4.93
CA PHE A 147 10.29 3.88 -5.20
C PHE A 147 11.06 3.38 -6.42
N VAL A 148 10.58 2.31 -7.02
CA VAL A 148 11.00 1.76 -8.32
C VAL A 148 9.75 1.43 -9.13
N ASP A 149 9.90 1.26 -10.44
CA ASP A 149 8.80 0.73 -11.26
C ASP A 149 8.46 -0.68 -10.81
N PHE A 150 7.20 -0.91 -10.46
CA PHE A 150 6.73 -2.23 -10.04
C PHE A 150 6.32 -3.07 -11.23
N ASP A 151 6.87 -4.27 -11.31
CA ASP A 151 6.45 -5.34 -12.20
C ASP A 151 6.86 -6.72 -11.61
N LYS A 152 6.58 -7.78 -12.35
CA LYS A 152 6.91 -9.14 -11.91
C LYS A 152 8.42 -9.36 -11.74
N GLU A 153 9.24 -8.70 -12.56
CA GLU A 153 10.69 -8.95 -12.61
C GLU A 153 11.42 -8.35 -11.42
N VAL A 154 10.90 -7.27 -10.87
CA VAL A 154 11.42 -6.67 -9.62
C VAL A 154 10.81 -7.27 -8.35
N GLY A 155 9.98 -8.30 -8.48
CA GLY A 155 9.34 -8.94 -7.33
C GLY A 155 8.25 -8.09 -6.69
N SER A 156 7.44 -7.41 -7.50
CA SER A 156 6.33 -6.61 -7.01
C SER A 156 5.31 -7.43 -6.22
N THR A 157 4.54 -6.75 -5.39
CA THR A 157 3.51 -7.36 -4.55
C THR A 157 2.52 -8.17 -5.38
N LEU A 158 2.26 -9.40 -4.93
CA LEU A 158 1.19 -10.25 -5.45
C LEU A 158 -0.09 -9.96 -4.70
N VAL A 159 -1.19 -9.83 -5.42
CA VAL A 159 -2.52 -9.71 -4.83
C VAL A 159 -3.48 -10.72 -5.46
N LYS A 160 -4.46 -11.10 -4.68
CA LYS A 160 -5.65 -11.84 -5.13
C LYS A 160 -6.81 -10.86 -5.19
N PRO A 161 -7.17 -10.34 -6.39
CA PRO A 161 -8.27 -9.39 -6.52
C PRO A 161 -9.56 -9.94 -5.92
N LYS A 162 -10.39 -9.07 -5.37
CA LYS A 162 -11.68 -9.41 -4.76
C LYS A 162 -11.61 -10.29 -3.51
N SER A 163 -10.39 -10.59 -3.01
CA SER A 163 -10.23 -11.42 -1.81
C SER A 163 -10.77 -10.75 -0.54
N HIS A 164 -10.86 -9.43 -0.51
CA HIS A 164 -11.48 -8.67 0.59
C HIS A 164 -12.98 -8.93 0.77
N LEU A 165 -13.65 -9.52 -0.25
CA LEU A 165 -15.05 -9.91 -0.20
C LEU A 165 -15.26 -11.34 0.32
N LEU A 166 -14.18 -12.09 0.57
CA LEU A 166 -14.23 -13.48 0.98
C LEU A 166 -14.26 -13.60 2.51
N GLU A 167 -14.97 -14.60 3.00
CA GLU A 167 -14.96 -15.00 4.43
C GLU A 167 -13.79 -15.94 4.76
N THR A 168 -12.75 -15.94 3.93
CA THR A 168 -11.55 -16.77 4.09
C THR A 168 -10.30 -15.89 4.16
N ASN A 169 -9.37 -16.30 5.00
CA ASN A 169 -8.09 -15.63 5.16
C ASN A 169 -6.99 -16.70 5.27
N PRO A 170 -5.96 -16.68 4.40
CA PRO A 170 -4.91 -17.71 4.39
C PRO A 170 -4.19 -17.87 5.73
N THR A 171 -4.06 -16.79 6.50
CA THR A 171 -3.35 -16.79 7.79
C THR A 171 -4.25 -17.08 8.99
N PHE A 172 -5.55 -17.18 8.80
CA PHE A 172 -6.50 -17.39 9.89
C PHE A 172 -6.72 -18.88 10.21
N GLU A 173 -6.56 -19.76 9.22
CA GLU A 173 -6.99 -21.16 9.30
C GLU A 173 -5.82 -22.15 9.44
N GLY A 174 -4.56 -21.70 9.58
CA GLY A 174 -3.47 -22.65 9.73
C GLY A 174 -2.10 -22.19 9.23
N ASP A 175 -1.38 -23.11 8.64
CA ASP A 175 0.01 -22.89 8.19
C ASP A 175 0.10 -21.84 7.07
N PRO A 176 1.24 -21.12 6.99
CA PRO A 176 1.49 -20.15 5.92
C PRO A 176 1.34 -20.78 4.54
N TYR A 177 0.59 -20.12 3.66
CA TYR A 177 0.39 -20.57 2.29
C TYR A 177 1.32 -19.86 1.32
N TYR A 178 2.18 -20.62 0.63
CA TYR A 178 3.16 -20.11 -0.34
C TYR A 178 2.83 -20.49 -1.80
N GLY A 179 1.75 -21.24 -2.01
CA GLY A 179 1.31 -21.65 -3.34
C GLY A 179 0.86 -20.49 -4.22
N ASP A 180 0.43 -20.80 -5.44
CA ASP A 180 -0.12 -19.83 -6.36
C ASP A 180 -1.64 -19.90 -6.40
N TYR A 181 -2.30 -18.74 -6.49
CA TYR A 181 -3.70 -18.65 -6.86
C TYR A 181 -3.83 -18.43 -8.37
N GLU A 182 -4.79 -19.08 -8.99
CA GLU A 182 -5.03 -18.99 -10.43
C GLU A 182 -5.32 -17.55 -10.90
N ASP A 183 -6.01 -16.78 -10.03
CA ASP A 183 -6.42 -15.39 -10.26
C ASP A 183 -5.51 -14.34 -9.61
N GLN A 184 -4.31 -14.75 -9.15
CA GLN A 184 -3.32 -13.80 -8.62
C GLN A 184 -2.74 -12.90 -9.70
N ILE A 185 -2.42 -11.68 -9.33
CA ILE A 185 -1.73 -10.73 -10.19
C ILE A 185 -0.55 -10.09 -9.49
N ASN A 186 0.48 -9.72 -10.26
CA ASN A 186 1.51 -8.82 -9.79
C ASN A 186 1.04 -7.37 -9.94
N ILE A 187 1.18 -6.57 -8.90
CA ILE A 187 0.92 -5.14 -8.98
C ILE A 187 1.92 -4.50 -9.94
N LYS A 188 1.42 -3.64 -10.82
CA LYS A 188 2.22 -2.86 -11.76
C LYS A 188 1.98 -1.39 -11.53
N GLY A 189 3.04 -0.61 -11.49
CA GLY A 189 2.95 0.84 -11.31
C GLY A 189 4.31 1.51 -11.53
N LYS A 190 4.27 2.80 -11.84
CA LYS A 190 5.47 3.62 -11.96
C LYS A 190 5.98 4.04 -10.59
N ALA A 191 7.28 4.20 -10.47
CA ALA A 191 7.88 4.84 -9.30
C ALA A 191 7.22 6.20 -9.03
N GLY A 192 6.94 6.49 -7.76
CA GLY A 192 6.14 7.66 -7.35
C GLY A 192 4.65 7.37 -7.17
N SER A 193 4.17 6.20 -7.58
CA SER A 193 2.80 5.76 -7.33
C SER A 193 2.63 5.12 -5.95
N VAL A 194 1.39 5.00 -5.50
CA VAL A 194 0.98 4.30 -4.27
C VAL A 194 -0.08 3.26 -4.60
N PHE A 195 0.19 2.04 -4.17
CA PHE A 195 -0.75 0.93 -4.24
C PHE A 195 -1.47 0.77 -2.90
#